data_99f7d1366fad955535aa08613bf9e38b
#
_entry.id   99f7d1366fad955535aa08613bf9e38b
#
_cell.length_a   1.000
_cell.length_b   1.000
_cell.length_c   1.000
_cell.angle_alpha   90.00
_cell.angle_beta   90.00
_cell.angle_gamma   90.00
#
_symmetry.space_group_name_H-M   'P 1'
#
loop_
_entity.id
_entity.type
_entity.pdbx_description
1 polymer ?
#
loop_
_entity_poly.entity_id
_entity_poly.type
_entity_poly.pdbx_seq_one_letter_code
_entity_poly.pdbx_strand_id
1 'polypeptide(L)' 'SDAVQAVGQLPVDFGASGLSAMSVAGHKFGGPPGVGALLLRRSVACVPLLHGGGQERDIRSGTPDVASAVGMAAA' A
#
# COMPACT_ATOMS: atom_id res chain seq x y z
N SER A 1 -3.42 9.41 5.43
CA SER A 1 -3.29 8.89 6.78
C SER A 1 -2.55 7.56 6.79
N ASP A 2 -2.03 7.19 7.93
CA ASP A 2 -1.35 5.92 8.15
C ASP A 2 -2.28 4.97 8.90
N ALA A 3 -2.60 3.83 8.27
CA ALA A 3 -3.45 2.79 8.86
C ALA A 3 -2.66 1.52 9.20
N VAL A 4 -1.33 1.61 9.30
CA VAL A 4 -0.45 0.46 9.55
C VAL A 4 -0.87 -0.33 10.80
N GLN A 5 -1.30 0.33 11.85
CA GLN A 5 -1.73 -0.34 13.09
C GLN A 5 -3.23 -0.70 13.10
N ALA A 6 -4.03 -0.17 12.18
CA ALA A 6 -5.48 -0.37 12.19
C ALA A 6 -5.90 -1.58 11.37
N VAL A 7 -5.29 -1.79 10.20
CA VAL A 7 -5.66 -2.88 9.30
C VAL A 7 -5.43 -4.23 9.97
N GLY A 8 -6.44 -5.09 9.93
CA GLY A 8 -6.42 -6.39 10.59
C GLY A 8 -6.84 -6.37 12.06
N GLN A 9 -6.89 -5.20 12.70
CA GLN A 9 -7.32 -5.03 14.09
C GLN A 9 -8.72 -4.39 14.18
N LEU A 10 -9.02 -3.48 13.25
CA LEU A 10 -10.28 -2.76 13.18
C LEU A 10 -10.83 -2.85 11.76
N PRO A 11 -12.16 -2.72 11.58
CA PRO A 11 -12.72 -2.56 10.23
C PRO A 11 -12.16 -1.29 9.58
N VAL A 12 -11.55 -1.44 8.40
CA VAL A 12 -11.00 -0.32 7.63
C VAL A 12 -11.58 -0.35 6.24
N ASP A 13 -12.24 0.73 5.84
CA ASP A 13 -12.79 0.92 4.49
C ASP A 13 -12.26 2.24 3.92
N PHE A 14 -11.28 2.15 3.03
CA PHE A 14 -10.68 3.33 2.41
C PHE A 14 -11.71 4.12 1.61
N GLY A 15 -12.61 3.44 0.88
CA GLY A 15 -13.63 4.10 0.09
C GLY A 15 -14.55 4.98 0.92
N ALA A 16 -14.93 4.52 2.12
CA ALA A 16 -15.83 5.24 3.03
C ALA A 16 -15.10 6.22 3.95
N SER A 17 -13.78 6.17 4.03
CA SER A 17 -12.98 6.94 5.01
C SER A 17 -12.94 8.44 4.74
N GLY A 18 -13.14 8.87 3.49
CA GLY A 18 -12.94 10.25 3.09
C GLY A 18 -11.47 10.66 2.91
N LEU A 19 -10.53 9.75 3.15
CA LEU A 19 -9.10 10.01 2.99
C LEU A 19 -8.71 10.06 1.51
N SER A 20 -7.73 10.89 1.19
CA SER A 20 -7.12 10.95 -0.15
C SER A 20 -6.06 9.88 -0.34
N ALA A 21 -5.38 9.48 0.72
CA ALA A 21 -4.34 8.46 0.72
C ALA A 21 -4.30 7.72 2.05
N MET A 22 -3.90 6.44 2.00
CA MET A 22 -3.77 5.61 3.19
C MET A 22 -2.61 4.63 2.99
N SER A 23 -1.71 4.54 3.97
CA SER A 23 -0.62 3.57 3.97
C SER A 23 -0.94 2.37 4.85
N VAL A 24 -0.48 1.19 4.43
CA VAL A 24 -0.61 -0.06 5.17
C VAL A 24 0.67 -0.87 5.06
N ALA A 25 0.93 -1.75 6.03
CA ALA A 25 2.09 -2.65 6.03
C ALA A 25 1.67 -4.08 6.33
N GLY A 26 2.12 -5.02 5.50
CA GLY A 26 1.68 -6.42 5.57
C GLY A 26 2.02 -7.11 6.88
N HIS A 27 3.22 -6.86 7.44
CA HIS A 27 3.66 -7.56 8.66
C HIS A 27 2.84 -7.22 9.92
N LYS A 28 1.99 -6.22 9.87
CA LYS A 28 1.16 -5.83 11.02
C LYS A 28 -0.16 -6.60 11.10
N PHE A 29 -0.53 -7.34 10.06
CA PHE A 29 -1.76 -8.14 10.06
C PHE A 29 -1.55 -9.57 9.55
N GLY A 30 -0.35 -10.10 9.78
CA GLY A 30 -0.03 -11.51 9.46
C GLY A 30 0.59 -11.74 8.10
N GLY A 31 0.86 -10.70 7.34
CA GLY A 31 1.59 -10.81 6.09
C GLY A 31 3.11 -10.81 6.29
N PRO A 32 3.90 -11.03 5.23
CA PRO A 32 5.35 -11.02 5.33
C PRO A 32 5.89 -9.61 5.60
N PRO A 33 7.09 -9.49 6.21
CA PRO A 33 7.75 -8.20 6.35
C PRO A 33 8.26 -7.69 4.99
N GLY A 34 8.47 -6.38 4.89
CA GLY A 34 9.04 -5.76 3.69
C GLY A 34 8.03 -5.43 2.60
N VAL A 35 6.75 -5.72 2.79
CA VAL A 35 5.69 -5.39 1.84
C VAL A 35 4.67 -4.47 2.48
N GLY A 36 4.21 -3.52 1.72
CA GLY A 36 3.16 -2.60 2.11
C GLY A 36 2.45 -2.02 0.90
N ALA A 37 1.45 -1.21 1.15
CA ALA A 37 0.71 -0.56 0.08
C ALA A 37 0.39 0.89 0.45
N LEU A 38 0.35 1.72 -0.58
CA LEU A 38 -0.19 3.07 -0.50
C LEU A 38 -1.45 3.12 -1.35
N LEU A 39 -2.58 3.31 -0.72
CA LEU A 39 -3.85 3.51 -1.41
C LEU A 39 -4.00 4.98 -1.72
N LEU A 40 -4.33 5.29 -2.97
CA LEU A 40 -4.51 6.65 -3.45
C LEU A 40 -5.86 6.76 -4.16
N ARG A 41 -6.58 7.85 -3.91
CA ARG A 41 -7.71 8.18 -4.77
C ARG A 41 -7.19 8.58 -6.15
N ARG A 42 -7.95 8.27 -7.19
CA ARG A 42 -7.54 8.53 -8.59
C ARG A 42 -7.30 10.01 -8.89
N SER A 43 -7.95 10.90 -8.15
CA SER A 43 -7.81 12.35 -8.32
C SER A 43 -6.56 12.93 -7.66
N VAL A 44 -5.85 12.13 -6.86
CA VAL A 44 -4.67 12.61 -6.13
C VAL A 44 -3.42 12.47 -7.00
N ALA A 45 -2.70 13.58 -7.16
CA ALA A 45 -1.38 13.56 -7.77
C ALA A 45 -0.35 13.07 -6.76
N CYS A 46 0.55 12.19 -7.20
CA CYS A 46 1.64 11.66 -6.38
C CYS A 46 2.94 11.75 -7.16
N VAL A 47 3.93 12.40 -6.57
CA VAL A 47 5.26 12.53 -7.17
C VAL A 47 6.13 11.38 -6.67
N PRO A 48 6.77 10.58 -7.55
CA PRO A 48 7.61 9.48 -7.14
C PRO A 48 8.88 9.98 -6.44
N LEU A 49 9.31 9.24 -5.41
CA LEU A 49 10.59 9.48 -4.75
C LEU A 49 11.73 8.71 -5.42
N LEU A 50 11.41 7.54 -6.00
CA LEU A 50 12.37 6.68 -6.68
C LEU A 50 12.05 6.65 -8.18
N HIS A 51 13.06 6.80 -9.00
CA HIS A 51 12.95 6.74 -10.45
C HIS A 51 13.64 5.49 -10.98
N GLY A 52 13.07 4.85 -12.00
CA GLY A 52 13.61 3.63 -12.57
C GLY A 52 12.70 3.09 -13.67
N GLY A 53 12.30 1.82 -13.57
CA GLY A 53 11.56 1.11 -14.61
C GLY A 53 10.10 1.51 -14.81
N GLY A 54 9.55 2.40 -14.00
CA GLY A 54 8.18 2.90 -14.19
C GLY A 54 7.09 1.99 -13.65
N GLN A 55 7.42 1.03 -12.77
CA GLN A 55 6.43 0.17 -12.13
C GLN A 55 5.46 0.99 -11.27
N GLU A 56 4.34 0.37 -10.88
CA GLU A 56 3.32 1.00 -10.03
C GLU A 56 2.92 2.38 -10.55
N ARG A 57 2.55 2.47 -11.84
CA ARG A 57 2.11 3.69 -12.53
C ARG A 57 3.16 4.82 -12.45
N ASP A 58 4.44 4.50 -12.55
CA ASP A 58 5.55 5.45 -12.40
C ASP A 58 5.61 6.15 -11.03
N ILE A 59 4.84 5.70 -10.04
CA ILE A 59 4.85 6.28 -8.70
C ILE A 59 5.91 5.61 -7.82
N ARG A 60 6.09 4.31 -7.98
CA ARG A 60 7.06 3.53 -7.21
C ARG A 60 7.81 2.58 -8.14
N SER A 61 8.91 3.02 -8.68
CA SER A 61 9.76 2.20 -9.54
C SER A 61 10.48 1.10 -8.76
N GLY A 62 10.87 0.06 -9.46
CA GLY A 62 11.50 -1.14 -8.94
C GLY A 62 10.64 -2.37 -9.20
N THR A 63 11.29 -3.49 -9.52
CA THR A 63 10.58 -4.74 -9.77
C THR A 63 9.80 -5.15 -8.53
N PRO A 64 8.47 -5.37 -8.63
CA PRO A 64 7.66 -5.74 -7.46
C PRO A 64 8.06 -7.11 -6.90
N ASP A 65 8.05 -7.24 -5.58
CA ASP A 65 8.16 -8.52 -4.89
C ASP A 65 6.79 -9.20 -4.90
N VAL A 66 6.53 -9.96 -5.95
CA VAL A 66 5.23 -10.61 -6.18
C VAL A 66 4.89 -11.60 -5.08
N ALA A 67 5.86 -12.37 -4.60
CA ALA A 67 5.63 -13.36 -3.55
C ALA A 67 5.15 -12.69 -2.24
N SER A 68 5.80 -11.61 -1.84
CA SER A 68 5.40 -10.85 -0.65
C SER A 68 4.04 -10.17 -0.83
N ALA A 69 3.76 -9.65 -2.03
CA ALA A 69 2.47 -9.05 -2.33
C ALA A 69 1.32 -10.07 -2.24
N VAL A 70 1.53 -11.28 -2.76
CA VAL A 70 0.55 -12.38 -2.64
C VAL A 70 0.36 -12.77 -1.18
N GLY A 71 1.44 -12.85 -0.40
CA GLY A 71 1.36 -13.14 1.03
C GLY A 71 0.58 -12.08 1.80
N MET A 72 0.79 -10.81 1.48
CA MET A 72 0.03 -9.71 2.08
C MET A 72 -1.46 -9.79 1.72
N ALA A 73 -1.78 -10.10 0.48
CA ALA A 73 -3.18 -10.22 0.03
C ALA A 73 -3.89 -11.40 0.69
N ALA A 74 -3.18 -12.50 0.96
CA ALA A 74 -3.74 -13.66 1.64
C ALA A 74 -3.96 -13.44 3.14
N ALA A 75 -3.23 -12.52 3.72
CA ALA A 75 -3.40 -12.19 5.14
C ALA A 75 -4.65 -11.33 5.35
#